data_738607d5b2ee8be3f11b2e9225a8f287
#
_entry.id   738607d5b2ee8be3f11b2e9225a8f287
#
_cell.length_a   1.000
_cell.length_b   1.000
_cell.length_c   1.000
_cell.angle_alpha   90.00
_cell.angle_beta   90.00
_cell.angle_gamma   90.00
#
_symmetry.space_group_name_H-M   'P 1'
#
loop_
_entity.id
_entity.type
_entity.pdbx_description
1 polymer ?
#
loop_
_entity_poly.entity_id
_entity_poly.type
_entity_poly.pdbx_seq_one_letter_code
_entity_poly.pdbx_strand_id
1 'polypeptide(L)'
;NSGSVKTDKELFSFLKKVEDIGLGELLLTSIDHDGVMNGYDNLILKKVNSDFDFKVIASGGAGAKEDIYKTIKDTKVSAISCSSIFHFTQNTPLTIKKFLKEKKINVKIKNLRLIVRIYEKICFNTS
;
A
#
# COMPACT_ATOMS: atom_id res chain seq x y z
N ASN A 1 -5.16 2.59 -23.21
CA ASN A 1 -6.07 2.38 -22.08
C ASN A 1 -5.38 1.57 -21.00
N SER A 2 -4.56 2.23 -20.19
CA SER A 2 -4.08 1.66 -18.95
C SER A 2 -5.27 1.56 -18.00
N GLY A 3 -5.71 0.36 -17.66
CA GLY A 3 -6.81 0.12 -16.75
C GLY A 3 -8.08 -0.42 -17.38
N SER A 4 -7.97 -1.11 -18.51
CA SER A 4 -9.06 -1.96 -18.97
C SER A 4 -9.41 -2.96 -17.88
N VAL A 5 -10.69 -3.08 -17.58
CA VAL A 5 -11.31 -3.93 -16.57
C VAL A 5 -10.73 -5.33 -16.60
N LYS A 6 -9.65 -5.55 -15.85
CA LYS A 6 -9.24 -6.91 -15.51
C LYS A 6 -10.11 -7.36 -14.37
N THR A 7 -10.82 -8.44 -14.56
CA THR A 7 -11.60 -9.06 -13.49
C THR A 7 -10.64 -9.56 -12.39
N ASP A 8 -11.11 -9.63 -11.17
CA ASP A 8 -10.34 -10.22 -10.05
C ASP A 8 -9.77 -11.59 -10.42
N LYS A 9 -10.53 -12.36 -11.20
CA LYS A 9 -10.14 -13.68 -11.69
C LYS A 9 -8.89 -13.65 -12.58
N GLU A 10 -8.76 -12.64 -13.43
CA GLU A 10 -7.56 -12.45 -14.27
C GLU A 10 -6.36 -12.01 -13.43
N LEU A 11 -6.58 -11.14 -12.44
CA LEU A 11 -5.54 -10.74 -11.48
C LEU A 11 -4.98 -11.95 -10.74
N PHE A 12 -5.83 -12.79 -10.17
CA PHE A 12 -5.40 -13.97 -9.41
C PHE A 12 -4.71 -15.01 -10.27
N SER A 13 -5.16 -15.23 -11.50
CA SER A 13 -4.50 -16.09 -12.47
C SER A 13 -3.10 -15.58 -12.84
N PHE A 14 -2.95 -14.29 -13.04
CA PHE A 14 -1.65 -13.65 -13.28
C PHE A 14 -0.72 -13.77 -12.06
N LEU A 15 -1.21 -13.49 -10.86
CA LEU A 15 -0.42 -13.56 -9.63
C LEU A 15 0.09 -14.97 -9.35
N LYS A 16 -0.70 -15.99 -9.68
CA LYS A 16 -0.25 -17.38 -9.55
C LYS A 16 0.94 -17.70 -10.46
N LYS A 17 0.93 -17.20 -11.69
CA LYS A 17 2.08 -17.34 -12.59
C LYS A 17 3.32 -16.63 -12.07
N VAL A 18 3.14 -15.46 -11.48
CA VAL A 18 4.22 -14.65 -10.90
C VAL A 18 4.80 -15.32 -9.63
N GLU A 19 3.96 -15.92 -8.81
CA GLU A 19 4.39 -16.69 -7.63
C GLU A 19 5.32 -17.83 -8.02
N ASP A 20 5.00 -18.56 -9.07
CA ASP A 20 5.81 -19.68 -9.58
C ASP A 20 7.21 -19.24 -10.06
N ILE A 21 7.39 -17.98 -10.43
CA ILE A 21 8.68 -17.39 -10.83
C ILE A 21 9.54 -17.00 -9.61
N GLY A 22 8.95 -16.92 -8.40
CA GLY A 22 9.66 -16.58 -7.18
C GLY A 22 9.77 -15.08 -6.92
N LEU A 23 8.69 -14.33 -7.09
CA LEU A 23 8.65 -12.90 -6.80
C LEU A 23 8.83 -12.62 -5.30
N GLY A 24 9.74 -11.72 -4.94
CA GLY A 24 9.94 -11.31 -3.55
C GLY A 24 8.93 -10.28 -3.05
N GLU A 25 8.59 -9.29 -3.88
CA GLU A 25 7.71 -8.16 -3.53
C GLU A 25 6.78 -7.83 -4.70
N LEU A 26 5.52 -7.49 -4.38
CA LEU A 26 4.51 -7.05 -5.34
C LEU A 26 3.99 -5.65 -4.97
N LEU A 27 4.12 -4.71 -5.87
CA LEU A 27 3.41 -3.42 -5.78
C LEU A 27 2.04 -3.57 -6.45
N LEU A 28 0.98 -3.52 -5.65
CA LEU A 28 -0.39 -3.62 -6.12
C LEU A 28 -1.07 -2.26 -6.06
N THR A 29 -1.34 -1.68 -7.22
CA THR A 29 -2.02 -0.38 -7.34
C THR A 29 -3.47 -0.60 -7.74
N SER A 30 -4.39 -0.09 -6.94
CA SER A 30 -5.81 -0.02 -7.31
C SER A 30 -6.05 1.21 -8.19
N ILE A 31 -6.35 0.98 -9.47
CA ILE A 31 -6.59 2.07 -10.43
C ILE A 31 -7.86 2.83 -10.09
N ASP A 32 -8.89 2.13 -9.62
CA ASP A 32 -10.17 2.74 -9.24
C ASP A 32 -10.08 3.60 -7.98
N HIS A 33 -9.10 3.34 -7.12
CA HIS A 33 -8.86 4.08 -5.89
C HIS A 33 -7.75 5.11 -6.02
N ASP A 34 -6.89 5.00 -7.06
CA ASP A 34 -5.75 5.90 -7.24
C ASP A 34 -6.22 7.33 -7.55
N GLY A 35 -5.76 8.29 -6.74
CA GLY A 35 -6.14 9.69 -6.86
C GLY A 35 -7.52 10.05 -6.32
N VAL A 36 -8.37 9.10 -5.96
CA VAL A 36 -9.73 9.34 -5.45
C VAL A 36 -9.75 9.68 -3.96
N MET A 37 -8.70 9.29 -3.23
CA MET A 37 -8.50 9.60 -1.81
C MET A 37 -9.62 9.08 -0.87
N ASN A 38 -10.23 7.96 -1.19
CA ASN A 38 -11.31 7.34 -0.40
C ASN A 38 -10.91 6.01 0.27
N GLY A 39 -9.63 5.75 0.41
CA GLY A 39 -9.07 4.54 1.00
C GLY A 39 -8.56 3.54 -0.05
N TYR A 40 -7.81 2.57 0.43
CA TYR A 40 -7.27 1.47 -0.39
C TYR A 40 -8.34 0.41 -0.66
N ASP A 41 -8.13 -0.39 -1.69
CA ASP A 41 -8.94 -1.58 -1.96
C ASP A 41 -8.55 -2.72 -1.00
N ASN A 42 -9.04 -2.62 0.24
CA ASN A 42 -8.69 -3.56 1.30
C ASN A 42 -9.20 -4.98 1.06
N LEU A 43 -10.27 -5.15 0.29
CA LEU A 43 -10.79 -6.48 -0.04
C LEU A 43 -9.81 -7.26 -0.92
N ILE A 44 -9.33 -6.63 -1.98
CA ILE A 44 -8.34 -7.23 -2.89
C ILE A 44 -7.01 -7.44 -2.16
N LEU A 45 -6.53 -6.45 -1.43
CA LEU A 45 -5.27 -6.55 -0.68
C LEU A 45 -5.29 -7.69 0.34
N LYS A 46 -6.37 -7.84 1.07
CA LYS A 46 -6.55 -8.91 2.05
C LYS A 46 -6.55 -10.29 1.39
N LYS A 47 -7.25 -10.42 0.27
CA LYS A 47 -7.35 -11.66 -0.47
C LYS A 47 -6.00 -12.05 -1.09
N VAL A 48 -5.30 -11.12 -1.72
CA VAL A 48 -3.95 -11.36 -2.28
C VAL A 48 -2.98 -11.77 -1.18
N ASN A 49 -3.00 -11.09 -0.06
CA ASN A 49 -2.10 -11.37 1.07
C ASN A 49 -2.41 -12.72 1.74
N SER A 50 -3.65 -13.18 1.68
CA SER A 50 -4.09 -14.49 2.19
C SER A 50 -3.71 -15.63 1.26
N ASP A 51 -3.80 -15.43 -0.05
CA ASP A 51 -3.68 -16.50 -1.04
C ASP A 51 -2.25 -16.69 -1.58
N PHE A 52 -1.36 -15.71 -1.38
CA PHE A 52 0.00 -15.72 -1.92
C PHE A 52 1.06 -15.45 -0.84
N ASP A 53 2.26 -15.97 -1.06
CA ASP A 53 3.39 -15.92 -0.11
C ASP A 53 4.45 -14.85 -0.49
N PHE A 54 4.12 -13.84 -1.22
CA PHE A 54 5.01 -12.71 -1.47
C PHE A 54 4.58 -11.47 -0.67
N LYS A 55 5.53 -10.57 -0.45
CA LYS A 55 5.26 -9.31 0.24
C LYS A 55 4.45 -8.36 -0.65
N VAL A 56 3.34 -7.86 -0.12
CA VAL A 56 2.47 -6.93 -0.85
C VAL A 56 2.71 -5.50 -0.37
N ILE A 57 2.91 -4.60 -1.33
CA ILE A 57 2.96 -3.16 -1.13
C ILE A 57 1.65 -2.58 -1.68
N ALA A 58 0.84 -1.98 -0.82
CA ALA A 58 -0.40 -1.35 -1.25
C ALA A 58 -0.15 0.05 -1.83
N SER A 59 -0.75 0.34 -2.97
CA SER A 59 -0.67 1.63 -3.65
C SER A 59 -2.02 2.08 -4.18
N GLY A 60 -2.28 3.38 -4.17
CA GLY A 60 -3.50 4.01 -4.68
C GLY A 60 -4.65 4.04 -3.67
N GLY A 61 -5.08 5.24 -3.29
CA GLY A 61 -6.31 5.46 -2.52
C GLY A 61 -6.17 6.20 -1.19
N ALA A 62 -4.97 6.39 -0.65
CA ALA A 62 -4.82 7.10 0.62
C ALA A 62 -5.34 8.54 0.56
N GLY A 63 -6.37 8.84 1.33
CA GLY A 63 -6.92 10.19 1.53
C GLY A 63 -6.67 10.75 2.92
N ALA A 64 -6.52 9.87 3.91
CA ALA A 64 -6.25 10.22 5.30
C ALA A 64 -5.27 9.22 5.92
N LYS A 65 -4.59 9.65 6.99
CA LYS A 65 -3.70 8.77 7.75
C LYS A 65 -4.42 7.57 8.36
N GLU A 66 -5.69 7.71 8.65
CA GLU A 66 -6.59 6.65 9.15
C GLU A 66 -6.79 5.54 8.09
N ASP A 67 -6.85 5.89 6.81
CA ASP A 67 -6.92 4.90 5.71
C ASP A 67 -5.68 4.01 5.69
N ILE A 68 -4.52 4.60 5.89
CA ILE A 68 -3.24 3.89 5.97
C ILE A 68 -3.24 2.93 7.16
N TYR A 69 -3.62 3.41 8.33
CA TYR A 69 -3.71 2.59 9.53
C TYR A 69 -4.66 1.41 9.36
N LYS A 70 -5.85 1.66 8.83
CA LYS A 70 -6.87 0.63 8.57
C LYS A 70 -6.34 -0.44 7.61
N THR A 71 -5.71 -0.03 6.53
CA THR A 71 -5.15 -0.97 5.54
C THR A 71 -4.06 -1.84 6.15
N ILE A 72 -3.14 -1.28 6.91
CA ILE A 72 -2.10 -2.04 7.60
C ILE A 72 -2.70 -3.08 8.55
N LYS A 73 -3.67 -2.66 9.34
CA LYS A 73 -4.31 -3.51 10.35
C LYS A 73 -5.14 -4.64 9.74
N ASP A 74 -5.91 -4.33 8.70
CA ASP A 74 -6.88 -5.25 8.13
C ASP A 74 -6.29 -6.20 7.08
N THR A 75 -5.24 -5.77 6.37
CA THR A 75 -4.73 -6.51 5.21
C THR A 75 -3.35 -7.13 5.42
N LYS A 76 -2.63 -6.75 6.45
CA LYS A 76 -1.27 -7.21 6.77
C LYS A 76 -0.25 -6.99 5.64
N VAL A 77 -0.43 -5.96 4.81
CA VAL A 77 0.54 -5.57 3.79
C VAL A 77 1.89 -5.21 4.41
N SER A 78 2.97 -5.42 3.69
CA SER A 78 4.34 -5.18 4.19
C SER A 78 4.79 -3.74 4.06
N ALA A 79 4.16 -2.98 3.18
CA ALA A 79 4.41 -1.55 2.98
C ALA A 79 3.21 -0.84 2.37
N ILE A 80 3.21 0.48 2.49
CA ILE A 80 2.25 1.38 1.87
C ILE A 80 2.99 2.34 0.95
N SER A 81 2.46 2.53 -0.25
CA SER A 81 2.85 3.58 -1.17
C SER A 81 1.71 4.59 -1.26
N CYS A 82 2.02 5.87 -1.10
CA CYS A 82 1.04 6.95 -1.20
C CYS A 82 1.71 8.22 -1.73
N SER A 83 0.94 9.01 -2.47
CA SER A 83 1.40 10.29 -3.00
C SER A 83 0.34 11.38 -2.89
N SER A 84 -0.89 11.12 -3.30
CA SER A 84 -1.99 12.10 -3.31
C SER A 84 -2.22 12.74 -1.95
N ILE A 85 -2.11 11.97 -0.87
CA ILE A 85 -2.26 12.47 0.50
C ILE A 85 -1.27 13.61 0.83
N PHE A 86 -0.06 13.59 0.27
CA PHE A 86 0.95 14.62 0.49
C PHE A 86 0.73 15.86 -0.37
N HIS A 87 0.09 15.71 -1.54
CA HIS A 87 -0.20 16.82 -2.44
C HIS A 87 -1.45 17.60 -2.05
N PHE A 88 -2.46 16.92 -1.52
CA PHE A 88 -3.80 17.50 -1.29
C PHE A 88 -4.16 17.68 0.18
N THR A 89 -3.30 17.28 1.11
CA THR A 89 -3.54 17.44 2.55
C THR A 89 -2.32 18.04 3.25
N GLN A 90 -2.47 18.35 4.54
CA GLN A 90 -1.37 18.80 5.42
C GLN A 90 -0.49 17.66 5.92
N ASN A 91 -0.75 16.42 5.52
CA ASN A 91 0.06 15.29 5.96
C ASN A 91 1.42 15.29 5.29
N THR A 92 2.43 14.90 6.06
CA THR A 92 3.78 14.61 5.60
C THR A 92 4.12 13.16 5.94
N PRO A 93 5.12 12.56 5.30
CA PRO A 93 5.58 11.22 5.68
C PRO A 93 5.90 11.09 7.16
N LEU A 94 6.49 12.13 7.74
CA LEU A 94 6.82 12.15 9.16
C LEU A 94 5.58 12.17 10.05
N THR A 95 4.57 12.99 9.73
CA THR A 95 3.33 13.04 10.52
C THR A 95 2.58 11.73 10.48
N ILE A 96 2.55 11.07 9.32
CA ILE A 96 1.93 9.74 9.17
C ILE A 96 2.69 8.69 9.98
N LYS A 97 4.01 8.66 9.89
CA LYS A 97 4.84 7.72 10.67
C LYS A 97 4.66 7.90 12.17
N LYS A 98 4.60 9.13 12.66
CA LYS A 98 4.32 9.43 14.08
C LYS A 98 2.95 8.93 14.49
N PHE A 99 1.92 9.19 13.70
CA PHE A 99 0.57 8.70 13.94
C PHE A 99 0.52 7.16 14.01
N LEU A 100 1.15 6.46 13.07
CA LEU A 100 1.21 5.00 13.06
C LEU A 100 1.94 4.46 14.28
N LYS A 101 3.01 5.12 14.71
CA LYS A 101 3.74 4.76 15.93
C LYS A 101 2.90 4.92 17.19
N GLU A 102 2.11 5.98 17.29
CA GLU A 102 1.15 6.19 18.38
C GLU A 102 0.09 5.08 18.42
N LYS A 103 -0.29 4.55 17.25
CA LYS A 103 -1.17 3.39 17.10
C LYS A 103 -0.47 2.04 17.30
N LYS A 104 0.76 2.04 17.79
CA LYS A 104 1.57 0.83 18.04
C LYS A 104 1.91 0.01 16.80
N ILE A 105 1.93 0.66 15.63
CA ILE A 105 2.45 0.06 14.40
C ILE A 105 3.97 0.26 14.37
N ASN A 106 4.71 -0.82 14.15
CA ASN A 106 6.17 -0.77 14.07
C ASN A 106 6.62 -0.17 12.72
N VAL A 107 6.88 1.12 12.70
CA VAL A 107 7.29 1.87 11.51
C VAL A 107 8.76 2.23 11.62
N LYS A 108 9.54 1.93 10.58
CA LYS A 108 10.93 2.40 10.50
C LYS A 108 10.96 3.91 10.26
N ILE A 109 11.30 4.67 11.32
CA ILE A 109 11.64 6.08 11.22
C ILE A 109 13.15 6.15 10.97
N LYS A 110 13.58 5.90 9.73
CA LYS A 110 14.98 6.18 9.34
C LYS A 110 15.11 7.64 8.92
N ASN A 111 16.28 8.20 9.26
CA ASN A 111 16.69 9.57 8.96
C ASN A 111 16.14 10.08 7.62
N LEU A 112 15.35 11.13 7.72
CA LEU A 112 14.80 11.90 6.62
C LEU A 112 15.92 12.57 5.82
N ARG A 113 16.58 11.85 4.94
CA ARG A 113 17.05 12.50 3.73
C ARG A 113 15.86 12.51 2.77
N LEU A 114 15.27 13.68 2.65
CA LEU A 114 14.23 13.96 1.68
C LEU A 114 14.77 13.69 0.28
N ILE A 115 14.59 12.48 -0.22
CA ILE A 115 14.52 12.30 -1.66
C ILE A 115 13.04 12.41 -1.97
N VAL A 116 12.62 13.59 -2.43
CA VAL A 116 11.29 13.80 -2.99
C VAL A 116 11.21 12.95 -4.26
N ARG A 117 10.85 11.71 -4.08
CA ARG A 117 10.34 10.90 -5.18
C ARG A 117 8.84 11.06 -5.18
N ILE A 118 8.27 11.11 -6.36
CA ILE A 118 6.83 11.23 -6.64
C ILE A 118 6.01 10.12 -5.93
N TYR A 119 6.67 9.10 -5.41
CA TYR A 119 6.10 7.99 -4.63
C TYR A 119 6.91 7.77 -3.37
N GLU A 120 6.38 8.11 -2.21
CA GLU A 120 6.99 7.72 -0.95
C GLU A 120 6.45 6.36 -0.48
N LYS A 121 7.36 5.44 -0.34
CA LYS A 121 7.11 4.12 0.24
C LYS A 121 7.25 4.21 1.76
N ILE A 122 6.17 3.99 2.49
CA ILE A 122 6.21 3.81 3.94
C ILE A 122 6.37 2.32 4.23
N CYS A 123 7.54 1.92 4.71
CA CYS A 123 7.80 0.55 5.12
C CYS A 123 7.58 0.38 6.62
N PHE A 124 6.98 -0.72 7.00
CA PHE A 124 6.80 -1.15 8.39
C PHE A 124 7.14 -2.65 8.51
N ASN A 125 7.49 -3.07 9.72
CA ASN A 125 7.73 -4.48 9.98
C ASN A 125 6.44 -5.12 10.49
N THR A 126 5.97 -6.10 9.76
CA THR A 126 4.97 -7.04 10.26
C THR A 126 5.71 -8.18 10.98
N SER A 127 5.84 -8.05 12.26
CA SER A 127 6.26 -9.18 13.10
C SER A 127 5.05 -9.82 13.72
#